data_44ba3197ca18110a5a80c1ef01154f53
#
_entry.id   44ba3197ca18110a5a80c1ef01154f53
#
_cell.length_a   1.000
_cell.length_b   1.000
_cell.length_c   1.000
_cell.angle_alpha   90.00
_cell.angle_beta   90.00
_cell.angle_gamma   90.00
#
_symmetry.space_group_name_H-M   'P 1'
#
loop_
_entity.id
_entity.type
_entity.pdbx_description
1 polymer ?
#
loop_
_entity_poly.entity_id
_entity_poly.type
_entity_poly.pdbx_seq_one_letter_code
_entity_poly.pdbx_strand_id
1 'polypeptide(L)'
;MTDFAGVPDAPQSSDLPLLEALAADLADARYTVDGVADFLGESAAAALGRDQLVPALLRCREEAQQGSPAPVRVMILLWLAGEDMDRELLDTAFPRTRTEGLLALGLLESAAPEEAAGDARTSGRFRAAVDLRPYGVTDAEPSGGGNGTEGAHAAGVNGNLWVASDLGAHQRPGVLRHDHVLGIGQASLSLAQLTVRRDVDRALDLGTGCGIQAFHLLRHARHVTATDISERALAFTRFNLLLNAKALDLDPQQLEDRVSLRLGSLLEPVSGEQFDLVVSNPPFVITPRGAGDDPEDRFTYRDGGMAGDEIVATLVRTLHRVLVPGGTAQMLGNWEIQDSDVAYTAEPETGSGGSPRWSARIESWLPPETDAWVIQREVLEPAEYAEMWLRDAAENRDRTEYLASYAAYLADFASRDVAAVGFGSLFLRRRADPASAPLRRFEEITHALEQPVGPHLGAAVERFDWLAARPSLLEEHLEAADDVTEERHARPGAEHPGVILLRQGAGLRRTNLMSTELTGFVSASDGELSVGQIIGALAALLGRPDPDFSRGLEAEVRNLVLDGFLVPASR
;
A
#
# COMPACT_ATOMS: atom_id res chain seq x y z
N MET A 1 -0.19 14.20 -27.42
CA MET A 1 -0.34 13.74 -26.05
C MET A 1 -1.09 14.80 -25.25
N THR A 2 -2.05 14.42 -24.45
CA THR A 2 -2.75 15.34 -23.54
C THR A 2 -1.78 15.72 -22.42
N ASP A 3 -1.54 17.01 -22.22
CA ASP A 3 -0.50 17.50 -21.30
C ASP A 3 -0.96 17.53 -19.83
N PHE A 4 -2.18 17.20 -19.48
CA PHE A 4 -2.77 17.23 -18.12
C PHE A 4 -2.40 18.45 -17.26
N ALA A 5 -1.79 19.49 -17.84
CA ALA A 5 -1.30 20.67 -17.13
C ALA A 5 -2.39 21.65 -16.72
N GLY A 6 -3.52 21.66 -17.45
CA GLY A 6 -4.62 22.61 -17.33
C GLY A 6 -5.99 21.95 -17.34
N VAL A 7 -6.14 20.79 -16.70
CA VAL A 7 -7.43 20.11 -16.57
C VAL A 7 -8.36 20.92 -15.65
N PRO A 8 -9.63 21.15 -16.03
CA PRO A 8 -10.60 21.86 -15.19
C PRO A 8 -10.76 21.20 -13.81
N ASP A 9 -10.98 21.99 -12.79
CA ASP A 9 -11.18 21.55 -11.41
C ASP A 9 -10.06 20.66 -10.84
N ALA A 10 -8.85 20.83 -11.37
CA ALA A 10 -7.63 20.18 -10.88
C ALA A 10 -6.53 21.24 -10.68
N PRO A 11 -5.51 20.96 -9.87
CA PRO A 11 -4.37 21.87 -9.70
C PRO A 11 -3.67 22.12 -11.03
N GLN A 12 -3.34 23.40 -11.28
CA GLN A 12 -2.69 23.82 -12.52
C GLN A 12 -1.18 23.65 -12.41
N SER A 13 -0.55 23.06 -13.41
CA SER A 13 0.87 22.71 -13.35
C SER A 13 1.69 23.16 -14.56
N SER A 14 1.21 24.12 -15.33
CA SER A 14 1.90 24.70 -16.48
C SER A 14 2.96 25.74 -16.11
N ASP A 15 2.80 26.44 -14.97
CA ASP A 15 3.73 27.47 -14.49
C ASP A 15 4.79 26.88 -13.57
N LEU A 16 5.89 26.36 -14.15
CA LEU A 16 6.96 25.72 -13.39
C LEU A 16 7.65 26.68 -12.40
N PRO A 17 7.97 27.95 -12.74
CA PRO A 17 8.49 28.91 -11.78
C PRO A 17 7.56 29.13 -10.57
N LEU A 18 6.26 29.13 -10.77
CA LEU A 18 5.30 29.29 -9.69
C LEU A 18 5.23 28.06 -8.77
N LEU A 19 5.34 26.85 -9.34
CA LEU A 19 5.48 25.60 -8.56
C LEU A 19 6.76 25.59 -7.74
N GLU A 20 7.87 26.05 -8.29
CA GLU A 20 9.13 26.17 -7.56
C GLU A 20 9.01 27.18 -6.41
N ALA A 21 8.34 28.32 -6.63
CA ALA A 21 8.05 29.31 -5.60
C ALA A 21 7.19 28.71 -4.47
N LEU A 22 6.16 27.95 -4.80
CA LEU A 22 5.34 27.25 -3.82
C LEU A 22 6.17 26.24 -3.01
N ALA A 23 6.94 25.38 -3.67
CA ALA A 23 7.79 24.41 -2.99
C ALA A 23 8.78 25.09 -2.01
N ALA A 24 9.34 26.24 -2.41
CA ALA A 24 10.23 27.04 -1.54
C ALA A 24 9.48 27.64 -0.34
N ASP A 25 8.26 28.14 -0.52
CA ASP A 25 7.45 28.67 0.59
C ASP A 25 7.06 27.56 1.58
N LEU A 26 6.67 26.38 1.09
CA LEU A 26 6.35 25.21 1.93
C LEU A 26 7.57 24.74 2.75
N ALA A 27 8.74 24.69 2.10
CA ALA A 27 9.99 24.28 2.75
C ALA A 27 10.43 25.29 3.83
N ASP A 28 10.42 26.60 3.51
CA ASP A 28 10.83 27.65 4.43
C ASP A 28 9.89 27.75 5.64
N ALA A 29 8.59 27.48 5.44
CA ALA A 29 7.60 27.38 6.50
C ALA A 29 7.75 26.11 7.35
N ARG A 30 8.62 25.16 6.96
CA ARG A 30 8.71 23.83 7.58
C ARG A 30 7.36 23.11 7.56
N TYR A 31 6.58 23.28 6.48
CA TYR A 31 5.34 22.53 6.29
C TYR A 31 5.67 21.09 5.88
N THR A 32 6.17 20.33 6.83
CA THR A 32 6.60 18.93 6.72
C THR A 32 5.90 18.10 7.79
N VAL A 33 5.94 16.79 7.70
CA VAL A 33 5.36 15.92 8.74
C VAL A 33 5.91 16.29 10.13
N ASP A 34 7.24 16.36 10.25
CA ASP A 34 7.90 16.71 11.51
C ASP A 34 7.61 18.16 11.91
N GLY A 35 7.65 19.11 10.96
CA GLY A 35 7.40 20.52 11.27
C GLY A 35 5.96 20.79 11.73
N VAL A 36 4.98 20.10 11.18
CA VAL A 36 3.59 20.13 11.64
C VAL A 36 3.48 19.49 13.03
N ALA A 37 4.13 18.34 13.26
CA ALA A 37 4.12 17.66 14.55
C ALA A 37 4.82 18.52 15.64
N ASP A 38 5.97 19.12 15.34
CA ASP A 38 6.70 20.03 16.23
C ASP A 38 5.83 21.25 16.65
N PHE A 39 5.12 21.83 15.66
CA PHE A 39 4.25 22.97 15.91
C PHE A 39 3.03 22.61 16.76
N LEU A 40 2.36 21.52 16.45
CA LEU A 40 1.14 21.06 17.13
C LEU A 40 1.44 20.46 18.51
N GLY A 41 2.58 19.81 18.67
CA GLY A 41 2.92 18.95 19.80
C GLY A 41 2.28 17.57 19.69
N GLU A 42 2.83 16.60 20.42
CA GLU A 42 2.51 15.16 20.30
C GLU A 42 1.00 14.85 20.33
N SER A 43 0.29 15.41 21.31
CA SER A 43 -1.13 15.13 21.53
C SER A 43 -2.01 15.61 20.38
N ALA A 44 -1.79 16.85 19.89
CA ALA A 44 -2.59 17.43 18.82
C ALA A 44 -2.22 16.82 17.45
N ALA A 45 -0.94 16.50 17.22
CA ALA A 45 -0.49 15.79 16.02
C ALA A 45 -1.08 14.36 15.96
N ALA A 46 -1.07 13.62 17.07
CA ALA A 46 -1.69 12.31 17.17
C ALA A 46 -3.22 12.35 16.98
N ALA A 47 -3.88 13.40 17.45
CA ALA A 47 -5.30 13.62 17.22
C ALA A 47 -5.61 13.89 15.73
N LEU A 48 -4.80 14.73 15.09
CA LEU A 48 -4.91 15.04 13.66
C LEU A 48 -4.74 13.78 12.80
N GLY A 49 -3.82 12.89 13.16
CA GLY A 49 -3.65 11.59 12.50
C GLY A 49 -4.85 10.63 12.63
N ARG A 50 -5.84 10.97 13.45
CA ARG A 50 -7.13 10.27 13.59
C ARG A 50 -8.30 11.13 13.12
N ASP A 51 -8.05 12.12 12.26
CA ASP A 51 -9.02 13.09 11.73
C ASP A 51 -9.77 13.91 12.82
N GLN A 52 -9.10 14.13 13.98
CA GLN A 52 -9.63 14.94 15.07
C GLN A 52 -8.98 16.32 15.07
N LEU A 53 -9.68 17.32 14.52
CA LEU A 53 -9.13 18.65 14.27
C LEU A 53 -9.08 19.57 15.51
N VAL A 54 -9.95 19.37 16.50
CA VAL A 54 -10.14 20.30 17.63
C VAL A 54 -8.84 20.62 18.38
N PRO A 55 -7.99 19.63 18.76
CA PRO A 55 -6.72 19.95 19.43
C PRO A 55 -5.78 20.81 18.59
N ALA A 56 -5.71 20.55 17.27
CA ALA A 56 -4.89 21.35 16.34
C ALA A 56 -5.40 22.80 16.23
N LEU A 57 -6.72 23.00 16.13
CA LEU A 57 -7.35 24.32 16.11
C LEU A 57 -7.09 25.12 17.39
N LEU A 58 -7.18 24.47 18.55
CA LEU A 58 -6.87 25.11 19.84
C LEU A 58 -5.41 25.56 19.90
N ARG A 59 -4.47 24.71 19.50
CA ARG A 59 -3.05 25.04 19.44
C ARG A 59 -2.76 26.21 18.48
N CYS A 60 -3.39 26.22 17.31
CA CYS A 60 -3.29 27.34 16.36
C CYS A 60 -3.84 28.66 16.92
N ARG A 61 -4.90 28.61 17.73
CA ARG A 61 -5.46 29.80 18.40
C ARG A 61 -4.57 30.33 19.51
N GLU A 62 -3.97 29.48 20.31
CA GLU A 62 -3.02 29.84 21.36
C GLU A 62 -1.81 30.55 20.76
N GLU A 63 -1.24 30.03 19.69
CA GLU A 63 -0.10 30.63 18.99
C GLU A 63 -0.43 32.01 18.41
N ALA A 64 -1.64 32.18 17.87
CA ALA A 64 -2.11 33.46 17.35
C ALA A 64 -2.14 34.57 18.44
N GLN A 65 -2.44 34.21 19.68
CA GLN A 65 -2.45 35.17 20.82
C GLN A 65 -1.05 35.59 21.23
N GLN A 66 -0.02 34.83 20.90
CA GLN A 66 1.39 35.15 21.22
C GLN A 66 2.04 36.12 20.23
N GLY A 67 1.33 36.50 19.15
CA GLY A 67 1.66 37.67 18.33
C GLY A 67 2.64 37.44 17.18
N SER A 68 3.03 36.21 16.87
CA SER A 68 3.84 35.90 15.66
C SER A 68 3.07 35.00 14.69
N PRO A 69 2.82 35.43 13.46
CA PRO A 69 2.19 34.53 12.47
C PRO A 69 3.24 33.52 11.97
N ALA A 70 3.31 32.36 12.62
CA ALA A 70 4.10 31.25 12.06
C ALA A 70 3.49 30.81 10.73
N PRO A 71 4.20 30.82 9.60
CA PRO A 71 3.66 30.43 8.29
C PRO A 71 3.05 29.03 8.31
N VAL A 72 3.66 28.06 9.00
CA VAL A 72 3.13 26.69 9.14
C VAL A 72 1.73 26.67 9.76
N ARG A 73 1.43 27.58 10.68
CA ARG A 73 0.08 27.70 11.27
C ARG A 73 -0.97 28.01 10.22
N VAL A 74 -0.67 28.96 9.31
CA VAL A 74 -1.60 29.36 8.24
C VAL A 74 -1.84 28.17 7.31
N MET A 75 -0.80 27.41 6.97
CA MET A 75 -0.89 26.21 6.13
C MET A 75 -1.71 25.10 6.79
N ILE A 76 -1.53 24.86 8.11
CA ILE A 76 -2.34 23.89 8.86
C ILE A 76 -3.81 24.30 8.86
N LEU A 77 -4.11 25.57 9.15
CA LEU A 77 -5.49 26.07 9.17
C LEU A 77 -6.15 25.98 7.79
N LEU A 78 -5.43 26.38 6.74
CA LEU A 78 -5.93 26.39 5.37
C LEU A 78 -6.20 24.96 4.87
N TRP A 79 -5.18 24.10 4.87
CA TRP A 79 -5.25 22.81 4.18
C TRP A 79 -5.66 21.64 5.08
N LEU A 80 -5.20 21.59 6.33
CA LEU A 80 -5.55 20.46 7.19
C LEU A 80 -6.87 20.67 7.94
N ALA A 81 -7.20 21.93 8.28
CA ALA A 81 -8.41 22.25 9.00
C ALA A 81 -9.54 22.83 8.13
N GLY A 82 -9.26 23.26 6.90
CA GLY A 82 -10.26 23.78 5.97
C GLY A 82 -10.82 25.16 6.36
N GLU A 83 -10.04 25.95 7.12
CA GLU A 83 -10.47 27.28 7.57
C GLU A 83 -10.28 28.35 6.49
N ASP A 84 -11.19 29.33 6.46
CA ASP A 84 -11.08 30.48 5.57
C ASP A 84 -9.97 31.44 6.04
N MET A 85 -9.14 31.92 5.10
CA MET A 85 -8.00 32.81 5.35
C MET A 85 -8.15 34.16 4.68
N ASP A 86 -7.65 35.21 5.34
CA ASP A 86 -7.54 36.54 4.77
C ASP A 86 -6.30 36.66 3.88
N ARG A 87 -6.39 37.47 2.82
CA ARG A 87 -5.29 37.70 1.86
C ARG A 87 -3.97 38.07 2.52
N GLU A 88 -4.00 38.97 3.53
CA GLU A 88 -2.79 39.43 4.20
C GLU A 88 -2.06 38.29 4.92
N LEU A 89 -2.79 37.38 5.55
CA LEU A 89 -2.23 36.19 6.19
C LEU A 89 -1.62 35.23 5.15
N LEU A 90 -2.32 35.02 4.03
CA LEU A 90 -1.82 34.19 2.94
C LEU A 90 -0.55 34.78 2.33
N ASP A 91 -0.53 36.08 2.02
CA ASP A 91 0.63 36.75 1.43
C ASP A 91 1.85 36.77 2.38
N THR A 92 1.60 36.71 3.69
CA THR A 92 2.66 36.60 4.71
C THR A 92 3.20 35.18 4.80
N ALA A 93 2.32 34.17 4.72
CA ALA A 93 2.72 32.77 4.82
C ALA A 93 3.35 32.25 3.52
N PHE A 94 2.99 32.83 2.38
CA PHE A 94 3.47 32.49 1.04
C PHE A 94 4.12 33.70 0.34
N PRO A 95 5.30 34.16 0.81
CA PRO A 95 5.87 35.41 0.34
C PRO A 95 6.28 35.42 -1.13
N ARG A 96 6.58 34.26 -1.73
CA ARG A 96 6.91 34.10 -3.14
C ARG A 96 5.68 33.85 -4.00
N THR A 97 4.87 32.86 -3.60
CA THR A 97 3.69 32.42 -4.35
C THR A 97 2.57 33.43 -4.25
N ARG A 98 2.31 33.97 -3.07
CA ARG A 98 1.23 34.90 -2.75
C ARG A 98 -0.16 34.35 -3.06
N THR A 99 -1.19 35.04 -2.66
CA THR A 99 -2.59 34.67 -2.90
C THR A 99 -2.89 34.52 -4.41
N GLU A 100 -2.34 35.41 -5.24
CA GLU A 100 -2.51 35.35 -6.69
C GLU A 100 -1.94 34.07 -7.30
N GLY A 101 -0.76 33.66 -6.86
CA GLY A 101 -0.13 32.43 -7.33
C GLY A 101 -0.89 31.18 -6.86
N LEU A 102 -1.35 31.15 -5.62
CA LEU A 102 -2.16 30.04 -5.11
C LEU A 102 -3.50 29.91 -5.89
N LEU A 103 -4.13 31.05 -6.26
CA LEU A 103 -5.31 31.07 -7.12
C LEU A 103 -4.99 30.58 -8.55
N ALA A 104 -3.86 31.03 -9.12
CA ALA A 104 -3.42 30.62 -10.45
C ALA A 104 -3.10 29.11 -10.52
N LEU A 105 -2.58 28.54 -9.44
CA LEU A 105 -2.34 27.09 -9.30
C LEU A 105 -3.61 26.30 -9.01
N GLY A 106 -4.77 26.96 -8.80
CA GLY A 106 -6.03 26.27 -8.45
C GLY A 106 -6.05 25.68 -7.05
N LEU A 107 -5.22 26.19 -6.13
CA LEU A 107 -5.14 25.70 -4.75
C LEU A 107 -6.08 26.45 -3.80
N LEU A 108 -6.60 27.60 -4.24
CA LEU A 108 -7.54 28.45 -3.51
C LEU A 108 -8.79 28.76 -4.34
N GLU A 109 -9.87 29.01 -3.63
CA GLU A 109 -11.09 29.59 -4.17
C GLU A 109 -11.61 30.73 -3.24
N SER A 110 -12.51 31.59 -3.76
CA SER A 110 -13.15 32.62 -2.96
C SER A 110 -14.10 31.99 -1.94
N ALA A 111 -14.05 32.42 -0.69
CA ALA A 111 -14.99 32.00 0.36
C ALA A 111 -16.33 32.75 0.31
N ALA A 112 -16.47 33.79 -0.53
CA ALA A 112 -17.72 34.55 -0.68
C ALA A 112 -18.75 33.79 -1.54
N PRO A 113 -20.08 33.89 -1.25
CA PRO A 113 -21.12 33.37 -2.14
C PRO A 113 -21.03 33.98 -3.53
N GLU A 114 -21.33 33.22 -4.57
CA GLU A 114 -21.27 33.65 -5.98
C GLU A 114 -22.08 34.95 -6.27
N GLU A 115 -23.16 35.19 -5.54
CA GLU A 115 -24.02 36.39 -5.70
C GLU A 115 -23.35 37.70 -5.26
N ALA A 116 -22.23 37.62 -4.48
CA ALA A 116 -21.45 38.77 -3.99
C ALA A 116 -20.18 39.05 -4.81
N ALA A 117 -19.96 38.34 -5.90
CA ALA A 117 -18.68 38.27 -6.61
C ALA A 117 -18.26 39.52 -7.39
N GLY A 118 -18.98 40.62 -7.32
CA GLY A 118 -18.65 41.86 -8.05
C GLY A 118 -17.30 42.51 -7.71
N ASP A 119 -16.77 42.31 -6.48
CA ASP A 119 -15.52 42.95 -5.99
C ASP A 119 -14.62 42.02 -5.14
N ALA A 120 -14.90 40.72 -5.14
CA ALA A 120 -14.30 39.72 -4.24
C ALA A 120 -12.79 39.52 -4.45
N ARG A 121 -12.20 40.02 -5.54
CA ARG A 121 -10.75 39.90 -5.82
C ARG A 121 -9.87 40.84 -5.01
N THR A 122 -10.44 41.86 -4.39
CA THR A 122 -9.68 42.93 -3.72
C THR A 122 -9.79 42.96 -2.19
N SER A 123 -10.82 42.33 -1.59
CA SER A 123 -11.02 42.34 -0.12
C SER A 123 -11.60 41.05 0.43
N GLY A 124 -11.28 39.89 -0.18
CA GLY A 124 -11.96 38.66 0.08
C GLY A 124 -11.23 37.72 1.06
N ARG A 125 -12.01 36.87 1.70
CA ARG A 125 -11.54 35.65 2.34
C ARG A 125 -11.42 34.54 1.30
N PHE A 126 -10.45 33.68 1.48
CA PHE A 126 -10.14 32.56 0.59
C PHE A 126 -10.14 31.26 1.38
N ARG A 127 -10.49 30.18 0.74
CA ARG A 127 -10.42 28.84 1.30
C ARG A 127 -9.69 27.88 0.35
N ALA A 128 -9.27 26.76 0.89
CA ALA A 128 -8.64 25.70 0.10
C ALA A 128 -9.61 25.17 -0.97
N ALA A 129 -9.14 25.05 -2.19
CA ALA A 129 -9.83 24.35 -3.28
C ALA A 129 -9.44 22.87 -3.35
N VAL A 130 -8.27 22.52 -2.82
CA VAL A 130 -7.71 21.16 -2.72
C VAL A 130 -7.12 20.94 -1.34
N ASP A 131 -6.99 19.69 -0.93
CA ASP A 131 -6.14 19.30 0.20
C ASP A 131 -4.67 19.32 -0.24
N LEU A 132 -3.77 19.79 0.59
CA LEU A 132 -2.34 19.72 0.36
C LEU A 132 -1.65 19.29 1.66
N ARG A 133 -1.18 18.05 1.70
CA ARG A 133 -0.59 17.45 2.91
C ARG A 133 0.90 17.21 2.77
N PRO A 134 1.68 17.44 3.85
CA PRO A 134 3.05 16.96 3.90
C PRO A 134 3.05 15.43 3.95
N TYR A 135 4.02 14.85 3.26
CA TYR A 135 4.22 13.40 3.18
C TYR A 135 5.68 13.06 3.45
N GLY A 136 5.92 12.27 4.49
CA GLY A 136 7.25 11.78 4.83
C GLY A 136 7.48 10.40 4.23
N VAL A 137 8.54 10.25 3.46
CA VAL A 137 9.01 8.94 3.01
C VAL A 137 10.20 8.55 3.86
N THR A 138 10.01 7.58 4.75
CA THR A 138 11.10 6.96 5.49
C THR A 138 11.54 5.72 4.74
N ASP A 139 12.81 5.70 4.27
CA ASP A 139 13.45 4.45 3.89
C ASP A 139 13.94 3.77 5.16
N ALA A 140 13.22 2.76 5.62
CA ALA A 140 13.85 1.76 6.44
C ALA A 140 14.77 0.95 5.53
N GLU A 141 16.07 1.17 5.59
CA GLU A 141 17.03 0.22 5.05
C GLU A 141 16.80 -1.12 5.74
N PRO A 142 16.78 -2.26 5.01
CA PRO A 142 16.84 -3.54 5.65
C PRO A 142 18.18 -3.60 6.40
N SER A 143 18.13 -3.76 7.71
CA SER A 143 19.28 -4.11 8.53
C SER A 143 19.71 -5.54 8.18
N GLY A 144 20.49 -5.66 7.13
CA GLY A 144 21.07 -6.91 6.64
C GLY A 144 22.49 -6.63 6.17
N GLY A 145 23.48 -7.06 6.99
CA GLY A 145 24.89 -6.98 6.66
C GLY A 145 25.21 -7.68 5.35
N GLY A 146 25.83 -6.96 4.46
CA GLY A 146 26.42 -7.47 3.22
C GLY A 146 27.40 -6.46 2.68
N ASN A 147 28.70 -6.67 2.92
CA ASN A 147 29.78 -6.00 2.19
C ASN A 147 29.63 -6.27 0.69
N GLY A 148 29.24 -5.26 -0.07
CA GLY A 148 29.17 -5.36 -1.53
C GLY A 148 29.23 -4.01 -2.19
N THR A 149 30.42 -3.64 -2.68
CA THR A 149 30.77 -2.70 -3.75
C THR A 149 29.86 -1.47 -3.93
N GLU A 150 30.44 -0.31 -3.65
CA GLU A 150 29.95 1.01 -3.98
C GLU A 150 29.47 1.11 -5.44
N GLY A 151 28.15 1.01 -5.63
CA GLY A 151 27.45 1.47 -6.81
C GLY A 151 26.74 2.77 -6.42
N ALA A 152 27.19 3.89 -7.00
CA ALA A 152 26.75 5.24 -6.71
C ALA A 152 25.29 5.48 -7.17
N HIS A 153 24.29 5.10 -6.39
CA HIS A 153 22.88 5.57 -6.49
C HIS A 153 22.06 5.33 -5.20
N ALA A 154 22.71 5.22 -4.04
CA ALA A 154 22.00 5.13 -2.76
C ALA A 154 22.24 6.39 -1.92
N ALA A 155 21.79 7.55 -2.41
CA ALA A 155 21.48 8.66 -1.52
C ALA A 155 20.05 8.43 -1.04
N GLY A 156 19.89 7.89 0.16
CA GLY A 156 18.60 7.82 0.84
C GLY A 156 17.99 9.22 0.92
N VAL A 157 17.02 9.52 0.07
CA VAL A 157 16.28 10.77 0.15
C VAL A 157 15.29 10.62 1.29
N ASN A 158 15.71 10.99 2.50
CA ASN A 158 14.78 11.41 3.54
C ASN A 158 14.09 12.68 3.03
N GLY A 159 13.06 12.52 2.21
CA GLY A 159 12.43 13.62 1.51
C GLY A 159 11.09 13.97 2.14
N ASN A 160 10.97 15.21 2.56
CA ASN A 160 9.67 15.81 2.78
C ASN A 160 9.04 16.08 1.42
N LEU A 161 7.90 15.46 1.17
CA LEU A 161 7.09 15.64 -0.03
C LEU A 161 5.77 16.34 0.34
N TRP A 162 5.08 16.86 -0.67
CA TRP A 162 3.74 17.43 -0.54
C TRP A 162 2.81 16.77 -1.56
N VAL A 163 1.60 16.44 -1.10
CA VAL A 163 0.61 15.75 -1.93
C VAL A 163 -0.68 16.55 -1.95
N ALA A 164 -1.05 17.02 -3.12
CA ALA A 164 -2.36 17.58 -3.38
C ALA A 164 -3.36 16.48 -3.74
N SER A 165 -4.57 16.60 -3.23
CA SER A 165 -5.72 15.74 -3.52
C SER A 165 -7.02 16.52 -3.38
N ASP A 166 -8.15 15.92 -3.65
CA ASP A 166 -9.44 16.56 -3.36
C ASP A 166 -9.67 16.67 -1.84
N LEU A 167 -10.43 17.69 -1.45
CA LEU A 167 -10.83 17.91 -0.07
C LEU A 167 -11.72 16.77 0.44
N GLY A 168 -11.40 16.22 1.61
CA GLY A 168 -12.23 15.23 2.26
C GLY A 168 -13.53 15.79 2.84
N ALA A 169 -14.47 14.90 3.16
CA ALA A 169 -15.78 15.27 3.72
C ALA A 169 -15.73 16.04 5.05
N HIS A 170 -14.61 15.95 5.77
CA HIS A 170 -14.36 16.71 7.01
C HIS A 170 -13.93 18.17 6.76
N GLN A 171 -13.32 18.46 5.59
CA GLN A 171 -12.87 19.80 5.18
C GLN A 171 -13.97 20.53 4.40
N ARG A 172 -14.71 19.82 3.58
CA ARG A 172 -15.86 20.36 2.81
C ARG A 172 -17.10 19.50 3.03
N PRO A 173 -18.11 19.99 3.78
CA PRO A 173 -19.37 19.27 3.93
C PRO A 173 -20.10 19.16 2.59
N GLY A 174 -20.56 17.97 2.23
CA GLY A 174 -21.29 17.70 1.00
C GLY A 174 -21.08 16.29 0.50
N VAL A 175 -21.72 15.96 -0.63
CA VAL A 175 -21.46 14.72 -1.36
C VAL A 175 -20.13 14.89 -2.10
N LEU A 176 -19.26 13.88 -2.03
CA LEU A 176 -18.00 13.88 -2.76
C LEU A 176 -18.28 13.86 -4.28
N ARG A 177 -17.35 14.36 -5.06
CA ARG A 177 -17.42 14.30 -6.53
C ARG A 177 -17.31 12.84 -6.99
N HIS A 178 -17.96 12.49 -8.11
CA HIS A 178 -17.83 11.16 -8.71
C HIS A 178 -16.39 10.86 -9.16
N ASP A 179 -15.70 11.89 -9.68
CA ASP A 179 -14.30 11.86 -10.11
C ASP A 179 -13.32 12.30 -8.99
N HIS A 180 -13.72 12.09 -7.73
CA HIS A 180 -12.93 12.45 -6.55
C HIS A 180 -11.56 11.78 -6.57
N VAL A 181 -10.50 12.57 -6.37
CA VAL A 181 -9.12 12.09 -6.30
C VAL A 181 -8.73 11.95 -4.84
N LEU A 182 -8.64 10.71 -4.38
CA LEU A 182 -8.27 10.39 -3.01
C LEU A 182 -6.86 10.88 -2.69
N GLY A 183 -6.70 11.39 -1.47
CA GLY A 183 -5.40 11.70 -0.90
C GLY A 183 -4.67 10.48 -0.33
N ILE A 184 -3.73 10.77 0.55
CA ILE A 184 -2.93 9.74 1.23
C ILE A 184 -3.82 8.98 2.22
N GLY A 185 -4.15 7.75 1.89
CA GLY A 185 -4.92 6.86 2.76
C GLY A 185 -4.10 5.67 3.24
N GLN A 186 -4.64 4.95 4.25
CA GLN A 186 -4.00 3.77 4.82
C GLN A 186 -3.72 2.67 3.78
N ALA A 187 -4.60 2.50 2.79
CA ALA A 187 -4.41 1.55 1.69
C ALA A 187 -3.16 1.88 0.86
N SER A 188 -3.00 3.16 0.47
CA SER A 188 -1.83 3.61 -0.30
C SER A 188 -0.53 3.42 0.48
N LEU A 189 -0.52 3.72 1.78
CA LEU A 189 0.63 3.51 2.67
C LEU A 189 0.96 2.03 2.83
N SER A 190 -0.06 1.19 3.05
CA SER A 190 0.12 -0.27 3.17
C SER A 190 0.71 -0.86 1.90
N LEU A 191 0.22 -0.46 0.73
CA LEU A 191 0.76 -0.93 -0.56
C LEU A 191 2.22 -0.51 -0.76
N ALA A 192 2.56 0.74 -0.44
CA ALA A 192 3.94 1.23 -0.53
C ALA A 192 4.91 0.44 0.37
N GLN A 193 4.45 0.02 1.56
CA GLN A 193 5.23 -0.78 2.51
C GLN A 193 5.28 -2.27 2.17
N LEU A 194 4.29 -2.77 1.41
CA LEU A 194 4.23 -4.14 0.91
C LEU A 194 5.02 -4.34 -0.38
N THR A 195 5.27 -3.27 -1.14
CA THR A 195 5.94 -3.34 -2.44
C THR A 195 7.38 -3.80 -2.29
N VAL A 196 7.74 -4.88 -3.00
CA VAL A 196 9.12 -5.37 -3.10
C VAL A 196 9.93 -4.39 -3.93
N ARG A 197 10.90 -3.73 -3.30
CA ARG A 197 11.75 -2.74 -3.94
C ARG A 197 13.02 -3.39 -4.45
N ARG A 198 13.22 -3.32 -5.74
CA ARG A 198 14.43 -3.72 -6.45
C ARG A 198 14.65 -2.75 -7.58
N ASP A 199 15.88 -2.55 -7.99
CA ASP A 199 16.18 -1.72 -9.16
C ASP A 199 15.55 -2.34 -10.40
N VAL A 200 14.75 -1.54 -11.12
CA VAL A 200 14.04 -1.95 -12.32
C VAL A 200 14.15 -0.89 -13.42
N ASP A 201 14.10 -1.33 -14.67
CA ASP A 201 14.10 -0.39 -15.79
C ASP A 201 12.72 0.29 -15.92
N ARG A 202 11.65 -0.48 -15.89
CA ARG A 202 10.29 0.01 -16.15
C ARG A 202 9.30 -0.44 -15.08
N ALA A 203 8.66 0.52 -14.44
CA ALA A 203 7.56 0.27 -13.51
C ALA A 203 6.26 0.88 -14.02
N LEU A 204 5.12 0.28 -13.64
CA LEU A 204 3.77 0.76 -13.90
C LEU A 204 3.06 1.03 -12.57
N ASP A 205 2.56 2.24 -12.41
CA ASP A 205 1.56 2.63 -11.40
C ASP A 205 0.18 2.60 -12.07
N LEU A 206 -0.59 1.57 -11.79
CA LEU A 206 -1.89 1.33 -12.43
C LEU A 206 -3.02 1.86 -11.54
N GLY A 207 -3.73 2.88 -11.99
CA GLY A 207 -4.70 3.62 -11.19
C GLY A 207 -3.99 4.56 -10.22
N THR A 208 -3.20 5.50 -10.76
CA THR A 208 -2.24 6.31 -9.99
C THR A 208 -2.89 7.27 -8.99
N GLY A 209 -4.13 7.73 -9.23
CA GLY A 209 -4.82 8.70 -8.38
C GLY A 209 -4.03 10.00 -8.22
N CYS A 210 -3.58 10.30 -7.00
CA CYS A 210 -2.72 11.46 -6.73
C CYS A 210 -1.22 11.20 -6.87
N GLY A 211 -0.79 10.00 -7.32
CA GLY A 211 0.60 9.70 -7.65
C GLY A 211 1.46 9.11 -6.54
N ILE A 212 0.88 8.66 -5.43
CA ILE A 212 1.63 8.15 -4.27
C ILE A 212 2.52 6.97 -4.64
N GLN A 213 2.01 5.98 -5.38
CA GLN A 213 2.83 4.83 -5.75
C GLN A 213 3.93 5.22 -6.73
N ALA A 214 3.66 6.16 -7.65
CA ALA A 214 4.67 6.70 -8.56
C ALA A 214 5.85 7.33 -7.80
N PHE A 215 5.61 8.03 -6.68
CA PHE A 215 6.69 8.58 -5.83
C PHE A 215 7.62 7.49 -5.30
N HIS A 216 7.05 6.39 -4.80
CA HIS A 216 7.84 5.27 -4.30
C HIS A 216 8.57 4.54 -5.41
N LEU A 217 7.92 4.34 -6.57
CA LEU A 217 8.51 3.66 -7.72
C LEU A 217 9.70 4.42 -8.32
N LEU A 218 9.64 5.76 -8.38
CA LEU A 218 10.72 6.60 -8.90
C LEU A 218 12.05 6.45 -8.15
N ARG A 219 12.04 5.92 -6.94
CA ARG A 219 13.24 5.72 -6.12
C ARG A 219 14.09 4.52 -6.57
N HIS A 220 13.49 3.57 -7.29
CA HIS A 220 14.15 2.34 -7.72
C HIS A 220 13.81 1.92 -9.16
N ALA A 221 12.95 2.68 -9.85
CA ALA A 221 12.65 2.48 -11.26
C ALA A 221 13.31 3.57 -12.11
N ARG A 222 13.90 3.18 -13.23
CA ARG A 222 14.48 4.14 -14.17
C ARG A 222 13.40 4.95 -14.88
N HIS A 223 12.27 4.32 -15.18
CA HIS A 223 11.11 4.97 -15.79
C HIS A 223 9.81 4.45 -15.17
N VAL A 224 8.90 5.36 -14.82
CA VAL A 224 7.58 5.04 -14.28
C VAL A 224 6.52 5.45 -15.31
N THR A 225 5.65 4.51 -15.68
CA THR A 225 4.41 4.82 -16.38
C THR A 225 3.30 4.88 -15.34
N ALA A 226 2.55 5.97 -15.29
CA ALA A 226 1.40 6.13 -14.40
C ALA A 226 0.14 6.25 -15.24
N THR A 227 -0.86 5.42 -14.96
CA THR A 227 -2.12 5.39 -15.72
C THR A 227 -3.31 5.63 -14.81
N ASP A 228 -4.34 6.27 -15.35
CA ASP A 228 -5.62 6.44 -14.68
C ASP A 228 -6.74 6.60 -15.73
N ILE A 229 -7.97 6.30 -15.34
CA ILE A 229 -9.17 6.56 -16.16
C ILE A 229 -9.61 8.01 -16.06
N SER A 230 -9.19 8.72 -15.01
CA SER A 230 -9.55 10.12 -14.73
C SER A 230 -8.46 11.09 -15.20
N GLU A 231 -8.81 12.02 -16.08
CA GLU A 231 -7.91 13.13 -16.46
C GLU A 231 -7.53 13.99 -15.24
N ARG A 232 -8.45 14.15 -14.29
CA ARG A 232 -8.17 14.90 -13.05
C ARG A 232 -7.11 14.19 -12.19
N ALA A 233 -7.20 12.87 -12.03
CA ALA A 233 -6.20 12.09 -11.31
C ALA A 233 -4.80 12.27 -11.92
N LEU A 234 -4.70 12.24 -13.25
CA LEU A 234 -3.43 12.47 -13.95
C LEU A 234 -2.94 13.92 -13.80
N ALA A 235 -3.84 14.90 -13.73
CA ALA A 235 -3.48 16.28 -13.46
C ALA A 235 -2.95 16.47 -12.02
N PHE A 236 -3.57 15.84 -11.01
CA PHE A 236 -3.07 15.81 -9.64
C PHE A 236 -1.70 15.10 -9.57
N THR A 237 -1.56 13.96 -10.21
CA THR A 237 -0.27 13.24 -10.29
C THR A 237 0.81 14.13 -10.91
N ARG A 238 0.52 14.80 -12.04
CA ARG A 238 1.47 15.71 -12.68
C ARG A 238 1.86 16.88 -11.77
N PHE A 239 0.87 17.53 -11.16
CA PHE A 239 1.12 18.61 -10.21
C PHE A 239 2.02 18.15 -9.05
N ASN A 240 1.70 17.02 -8.44
CA ASN A 240 2.42 16.46 -7.32
C ASN A 240 3.87 16.08 -7.68
N LEU A 241 4.09 15.49 -8.85
CA LEU A 241 5.43 15.19 -9.37
C LEU A 241 6.27 16.46 -9.54
N LEU A 242 5.70 17.49 -10.15
CA LEU A 242 6.40 18.74 -10.42
C LEU A 242 6.64 19.57 -9.15
N LEU A 243 5.69 19.61 -8.23
CA LEU A 243 5.86 20.26 -6.91
C LEU A 243 7.03 19.64 -6.13
N ASN A 244 7.22 18.33 -6.26
CA ASN A 244 8.26 17.57 -5.58
C ASN A 244 9.47 17.24 -6.48
N ALA A 245 9.60 17.88 -7.64
CA ALA A 245 10.60 17.49 -8.65
C ALA A 245 12.02 17.42 -8.08
N LYS A 246 12.43 18.38 -7.25
CA LYS A 246 13.74 18.39 -6.60
C LYS A 246 13.95 17.18 -5.66
N ALA A 247 12.94 16.79 -4.89
CA ALA A 247 13.04 15.67 -3.96
C ALA A 247 12.95 14.31 -4.66
N LEU A 248 12.35 14.27 -5.86
CA LEU A 248 12.19 13.07 -6.67
C LEU A 248 13.28 12.93 -7.76
N ASP A 249 14.25 13.86 -7.81
CA ASP A 249 15.31 13.91 -8.84
C ASP A 249 14.71 13.92 -10.26
N LEU A 250 13.73 14.80 -10.48
CA LEU A 250 13.06 15.00 -11.77
C LEU A 250 13.47 16.34 -12.39
N ASP A 251 13.66 16.35 -13.71
CA ASP A 251 13.72 17.60 -14.46
C ASP A 251 12.29 18.07 -14.80
N PRO A 252 11.83 19.20 -14.23
CA PRO A 252 10.47 19.69 -14.49
C PRO A 252 10.21 20.00 -15.98
N GLN A 253 11.26 20.29 -16.76
CA GLN A 253 11.14 20.58 -18.20
C GLN A 253 11.15 19.31 -19.06
N GLN A 254 11.60 18.18 -18.50
CA GLN A 254 11.76 16.90 -19.18
C GLN A 254 11.17 15.76 -18.33
N LEU A 255 9.96 15.98 -17.77
CA LEU A 255 9.28 15.00 -16.93
C LEU A 255 9.16 13.64 -17.62
N GLU A 256 8.95 13.65 -18.93
CA GLU A 256 8.75 12.44 -19.75
C GLU A 256 10.00 11.53 -19.80
N ASP A 257 11.18 12.01 -19.46
CA ASP A 257 12.39 11.18 -19.37
C ASP A 257 12.29 10.14 -18.25
N ARG A 258 11.56 10.47 -17.19
CA ARG A 258 11.37 9.62 -16.00
C ARG A 258 9.93 9.15 -15.78
N VAL A 259 8.92 9.89 -16.25
CA VAL A 259 7.51 9.60 -15.98
C VAL A 259 6.66 9.79 -17.23
N SER A 260 5.87 8.79 -17.57
CA SER A 260 4.83 8.87 -18.61
C SER A 260 3.45 8.81 -17.97
N LEU A 261 2.61 9.83 -18.20
CA LEU A 261 1.22 9.86 -17.75
C LEU A 261 0.29 9.44 -18.91
N ARG A 262 -0.62 8.50 -18.66
CA ARG A 262 -1.48 7.97 -19.74
C ARG A 262 -2.92 7.76 -19.26
N LEU A 263 -3.86 8.30 -20.02
CA LEU A 263 -5.29 8.16 -19.78
C LEU A 263 -5.80 6.86 -20.40
N GLY A 264 -6.62 6.14 -19.66
CA GLY A 264 -7.35 4.97 -20.14
C GLY A 264 -7.69 3.95 -19.05
N SER A 265 -8.47 2.95 -19.42
CA SER A 265 -8.99 1.96 -18.50
C SER A 265 -8.04 0.76 -18.35
N LEU A 266 -7.76 0.38 -17.11
CA LEU A 266 -6.95 -0.80 -16.77
C LEU A 266 -5.63 -0.86 -17.58
N LEU A 267 -5.41 -1.96 -18.32
CA LEU A 267 -4.18 -2.19 -19.10
C LEU A 267 -4.25 -1.65 -20.54
N GLU A 268 -5.35 -1.04 -20.95
CA GLU A 268 -5.51 -0.52 -22.31
C GLU A 268 -4.42 0.49 -22.70
N PRO A 269 -4.07 1.49 -21.85
CA PRO A 269 -3.06 2.50 -22.19
C PRO A 269 -1.64 1.95 -22.36
N VAL A 270 -1.40 0.73 -21.89
CA VAL A 270 -0.09 0.06 -21.91
C VAL A 270 -0.11 -1.24 -22.72
N SER A 271 -1.12 -1.42 -23.56
CA SER A 271 -1.27 -2.60 -24.40
C SER A 271 -0.05 -2.81 -25.29
N GLY A 272 0.54 -4.02 -25.24
CA GLY A 272 1.74 -4.36 -26.01
C GLY A 272 3.06 -3.93 -25.38
N GLU A 273 3.05 -3.27 -24.24
CA GLU A 273 4.24 -2.95 -23.47
C GLU A 273 4.50 -3.98 -22.35
N GLN A 274 5.72 -3.99 -21.83
CA GLN A 274 6.12 -4.86 -20.74
C GLN A 274 6.86 -4.08 -19.66
N PHE A 275 6.63 -4.49 -18.40
CA PHE A 275 7.17 -3.86 -17.19
C PHE A 275 7.85 -4.91 -16.30
N ASP A 276 8.87 -4.47 -15.58
CA ASP A 276 9.53 -5.28 -14.56
C ASP A 276 8.70 -5.34 -13.26
N LEU A 277 7.99 -4.24 -12.98
CA LEU A 277 7.17 -4.09 -11.79
C LEU A 277 5.86 -3.37 -12.12
N VAL A 278 4.75 -3.92 -11.67
CA VAL A 278 3.43 -3.26 -11.67
C VAL A 278 2.95 -3.13 -10.24
N VAL A 279 2.50 -1.94 -9.88
CA VAL A 279 1.87 -1.67 -8.57
C VAL A 279 0.48 -1.11 -8.82
N SER A 280 -0.53 -1.56 -8.06
CA SER A 280 -1.90 -1.07 -8.21
C SER A 280 -2.65 -1.06 -6.89
N ASN A 281 -3.34 0.05 -6.63
CA ASN A 281 -4.42 0.11 -5.67
C ASN A 281 -5.73 0.34 -6.45
N PRO A 282 -6.28 -0.71 -7.08
CA PRO A 282 -7.43 -0.55 -7.96
C PRO A 282 -8.70 -0.16 -7.19
N PRO A 283 -9.72 0.39 -7.84
CA PRO A 283 -11.01 0.66 -7.23
C PRO A 283 -11.78 -0.66 -7.01
N PHE A 284 -11.43 -1.39 -5.94
CA PHE A 284 -11.93 -2.76 -5.67
C PHE A 284 -13.21 -2.81 -4.82
N VAL A 285 -13.83 -1.66 -4.48
CA VAL A 285 -15.06 -1.67 -3.66
C VAL A 285 -16.21 -2.28 -4.44
N ILE A 286 -16.80 -3.33 -3.87
CA ILE A 286 -17.98 -3.98 -4.42
C ILE A 286 -19.20 -3.10 -4.09
N THR A 287 -19.85 -2.54 -5.12
CA THR A 287 -21.07 -1.76 -4.98
C THR A 287 -22.24 -2.49 -5.62
N PRO A 288 -23.46 -2.42 -5.04
CA PRO A 288 -24.65 -3.06 -5.60
C PRO A 288 -24.92 -2.58 -7.02
N ARG A 289 -25.45 -3.47 -7.86
CA ARG A 289 -25.86 -3.14 -9.24
C ARG A 289 -27.38 -3.17 -9.34
N GLY A 290 -28.01 -2.01 -9.54
CA GLY A 290 -29.45 -1.86 -9.73
C GLY A 290 -29.82 -1.78 -11.21
N ALA A 291 -31.03 -2.27 -11.56
CA ALA A 291 -31.59 -2.01 -12.88
C ALA A 291 -32.01 -0.53 -12.97
N GLY A 292 -31.17 0.30 -13.60
CA GLY A 292 -31.41 1.74 -13.76
C GLY A 292 -30.29 2.63 -13.19
N ASP A 293 -29.22 2.03 -12.62
CA ASP A 293 -28.05 2.78 -12.17
C ASP A 293 -27.36 3.47 -13.37
N ASP A 294 -27.24 4.78 -13.31
CA ASP A 294 -26.46 5.53 -14.30
C ASP A 294 -24.96 5.32 -14.00
N PRO A 295 -24.15 4.92 -15.00
CA PRO A 295 -22.70 4.85 -14.83
C PRO A 295 -22.08 6.19 -14.38
N GLU A 296 -22.71 7.31 -14.69
CA GLU A 296 -22.25 8.65 -14.31
C GLU A 296 -22.43 8.94 -12.80
N ASP A 297 -23.28 8.19 -12.10
CA ASP A 297 -23.52 8.36 -10.66
C ASP A 297 -22.52 7.61 -9.77
N ARG A 298 -21.53 6.93 -10.34
CA ARG A 298 -20.58 6.09 -9.58
C ARG A 298 -19.29 6.82 -9.25
N PHE A 299 -18.78 6.54 -8.05
CA PHE A 299 -17.47 7.06 -7.61
C PHE A 299 -16.34 6.28 -8.28
N THR A 300 -15.63 6.89 -9.21
CA THR A 300 -14.55 6.24 -9.98
C THR A 300 -13.38 5.76 -9.14
N TYR A 301 -13.14 6.37 -7.99
CA TYR A 301 -12.01 6.01 -7.11
C TYR A 301 -12.24 4.73 -6.30
N ARG A 302 -13.47 4.26 -6.14
CA ARG A 302 -13.79 3.05 -5.37
C ARG A 302 -14.50 1.98 -6.18
N ASP A 303 -15.35 2.37 -7.15
CA ASP A 303 -16.14 1.47 -7.98
C ASP A 303 -15.52 1.33 -9.38
N GLY A 304 -14.94 0.16 -9.66
CA GLY A 304 -14.32 -0.15 -10.96
C GLY A 304 -15.29 -0.32 -12.12
N GLY A 305 -16.58 -0.06 -11.94
CA GLY A 305 -17.60 -0.22 -13.00
C GLY A 305 -17.99 -1.67 -13.27
N MET A 306 -17.38 -2.64 -12.59
CA MET A 306 -17.61 -4.08 -12.74
C MET A 306 -18.41 -4.63 -11.54
N ALA A 307 -19.12 -5.75 -11.74
CA ALA A 307 -19.90 -6.36 -10.67
C ALA A 307 -19.01 -7.19 -9.75
N GLY A 308 -19.31 -7.18 -8.44
CA GLY A 308 -18.59 -7.99 -7.46
C GLY A 308 -17.08 -7.71 -7.47
N ASP A 309 -16.30 -8.76 -7.40
CA ASP A 309 -14.82 -8.72 -7.41
C ASP A 309 -14.19 -8.81 -8.83
N GLU A 310 -14.96 -8.57 -9.89
CA GLU A 310 -14.52 -8.80 -11.27
C GLU A 310 -13.36 -7.89 -11.69
N ILE A 311 -13.18 -6.71 -11.09
CA ILE A 311 -12.01 -5.86 -11.38
C ILE A 311 -10.71 -6.54 -10.92
N VAL A 312 -10.70 -7.11 -9.72
CA VAL A 312 -9.56 -7.85 -9.18
C VAL A 312 -9.32 -9.11 -10.02
N ALA A 313 -10.39 -9.84 -10.33
CA ALA A 313 -10.34 -11.01 -11.20
C ALA A 313 -9.75 -10.71 -12.59
N THR A 314 -10.18 -9.61 -13.21
CA THR A 314 -9.67 -9.14 -14.51
C THR A 314 -8.18 -8.82 -14.44
N LEU A 315 -7.73 -8.11 -13.40
CA LEU A 315 -6.32 -7.80 -13.20
C LEU A 315 -5.50 -9.08 -13.01
N VAL A 316 -5.93 -9.99 -12.15
CA VAL A 316 -5.23 -11.26 -11.92
C VAL A 316 -5.09 -12.08 -13.22
N ARG A 317 -6.14 -12.13 -14.04
CA ARG A 317 -6.14 -12.85 -15.32
C ARG A 317 -5.24 -12.20 -16.38
N THR A 318 -4.99 -10.90 -16.30
CA THR A 318 -4.40 -10.15 -17.44
C THR A 318 -3.03 -9.52 -17.15
N LEU A 319 -2.66 -9.25 -15.89
CA LEU A 319 -1.41 -8.59 -15.52
C LEU A 319 -0.16 -9.29 -16.09
N HIS A 320 -0.16 -10.61 -16.17
CA HIS A 320 0.96 -11.38 -16.75
C HIS A 320 1.32 -10.95 -18.19
N ARG A 321 0.37 -10.37 -18.95
CA ARG A 321 0.57 -9.95 -20.34
C ARG A 321 1.47 -8.73 -20.47
N VAL A 322 1.46 -7.87 -19.45
CA VAL A 322 2.26 -6.65 -19.38
C VAL A 322 3.51 -6.79 -18.51
N LEU A 323 3.79 -7.98 -17.99
CA LEU A 323 5.01 -8.26 -17.26
C LEU A 323 6.08 -8.90 -18.17
N VAL A 324 7.35 -8.51 -17.98
CA VAL A 324 8.49 -9.26 -18.54
C VAL A 324 8.56 -10.65 -17.87
N PRO A 325 9.22 -11.66 -18.47
CA PRO A 325 9.55 -12.90 -17.75
C PRO A 325 10.32 -12.60 -16.46
N GLY A 326 9.84 -13.08 -15.31
CA GLY A 326 10.36 -12.73 -13.98
C GLY A 326 9.83 -11.40 -13.42
N GLY A 327 9.10 -10.62 -14.19
CA GLY A 327 8.44 -9.40 -13.75
C GLY A 327 7.34 -9.66 -12.74
N THR A 328 7.08 -8.71 -11.85
CA THR A 328 6.17 -8.85 -10.71
C THR A 328 5.06 -7.81 -10.71
N ALA A 329 3.91 -8.17 -10.18
CA ALA A 329 2.82 -7.24 -9.91
C ALA A 329 2.39 -7.36 -8.44
N GLN A 330 2.17 -6.23 -7.78
CA GLN A 330 1.69 -6.19 -6.41
C GLN A 330 0.48 -5.26 -6.34
N MET A 331 -0.58 -5.74 -5.72
CA MET A 331 -1.82 -4.96 -5.61
C MET A 331 -2.57 -5.28 -4.32
N LEU A 332 -3.39 -4.33 -3.89
CA LEU A 332 -4.44 -4.58 -2.93
C LEU A 332 -5.69 -5.08 -3.65
N GLY A 333 -6.55 -5.77 -2.93
CA GLY A 333 -7.82 -6.25 -3.49
C GLY A 333 -8.73 -6.85 -2.45
N ASN A 334 -9.95 -7.13 -2.90
CA ASN A 334 -10.90 -7.94 -2.18
C ASN A 334 -11.42 -9.07 -3.09
N TRP A 335 -12.05 -10.04 -2.49
CA TRP A 335 -12.64 -11.18 -3.18
C TRP A 335 -13.83 -11.72 -2.42
N GLU A 336 -14.83 -12.16 -3.17
CA GLU A 336 -16.03 -12.79 -2.60
C GLU A 336 -15.73 -14.22 -2.16
N ILE A 337 -16.21 -14.58 -0.98
CA ILE A 337 -16.17 -15.93 -0.42
C ILE A 337 -17.60 -16.44 -0.41
N GLN A 338 -17.87 -17.55 -1.11
CA GLN A 338 -19.21 -18.09 -1.24
C GLN A 338 -19.60 -19.00 -0.06
N ASP A 339 -20.88 -19.19 0.16
CA ASP A 339 -21.41 -20.08 1.22
C ASP A 339 -20.85 -21.52 1.12
N SER A 340 -20.66 -22.03 -0.09
CA SER A 340 -20.04 -23.34 -0.34
C SER A 340 -18.62 -23.45 0.19
N ASP A 341 -17.90 -22.34 0.27
CA ASP A 341 -16.50 -22.28 0.71
C ASP A 341 -16.39 -22.17 2.24
N VAL A 342 -17.40 -21.60 2.91
CA VAL A 342 -17.46 -21.46 4.37
C VAL A 342 -17.89 -22.75 5.05
N ALA A 343 -18.84 -23.48 4.49
CA ALA A 343 -19.42 -24.69 5.10
C ALA A 343 -18.41 -25.82 5.41
N TYR A 344 -17.17 -25.70 4.90
CA TYR A 344 -16.12 -26.72 5.07
C TYR A 344 -15.00 -26.34 6.04
N THR A 345 -14.99 -25.14 6.60
CA THR A 345 -13.97 -24.69 7.55
C THR A 345 -14.14 -25.25 8.98
N ALA A 346 -15.16 -26.07 9.20
CA ALA A 346 -15.47 -26.64 10.52
C ALA A 346 -14.53 -27.77 11.00
N GLU A 347 -13.63 -28.30 10.12
CA GLU A 347 -12.59 -29.25 10.55
C GLU A 347 -11.20 -28.76 10.12
N PRO A 348 -10.24 -28.58 11.06
CA PRO A 348 -8.87 -28.28 10.70
C PRO A 348 -8.25 -29.52 10.05
N GLU A 349 -8.09 -29.53 8.72
CA GLU A 349 -7.31 -30.56 8.03
C GLU A 349 -5.85 -30.42 8.42
N THR A 350 -5.46 -31.16 9.45
CA THR A 350 -4.06 -31.39 9.78
C THR A 350 -3.46 -32.32 8.74
N GLY A 351 -2.70 -31.76 7.80
CA GLY A 351 -1.70 -32.57 7.09
C GLY A 351 -1.76 -32.71 5.57
N SER A 352 -2.61 -32.01 4.85
CA SER A 352 -2.49 -31.95 3.38
C SER A 352 -2.18 -30.49 2.95
N GLY A 353 -1.13 -30.29 2.17
CA GLY A 353 -0.73 -28.98 1.66
C GLY A 353 -1.68 -28.41 0.57
N GLY A 354 -2.99 -28.47 0.83
CA GLY A 354 -4.03 -27.88 -0.03
C GLY A 354 -4.25 -26.41 0.34
N SER A 355 -4.62 -25.60 -0.66
CA SER A 355 -4.97 -24.19 -0.47
C SER A 355 -6.22 -24.04 0.41
N PRO A 356 -6.31 -23.00 1.24
CA PRO A 356 -7.53 -22.67 1.96
C PRO A 356 -8.70 -22.49 1.00
N ARG A 357 -9.92 -22.87 1.39
CA ARG A 357 -11.07 -22.83 0.48
C ARG A 357 -11.41 -21.43 -0.01
N TRP A 358 -11.23 -20.40 0.83
CA TRP A 358 -11.43 -19.01 0.42
C TRP A 358 -10.57 -18.62 -0.80
N SER A 359 -9.46 -19.31 -1.03
CA SER A 359 -8.56 -19.05 -2.17
C SER A 359 -9.03 -19.65 -3.48
N ALA A 360 -9.97 -20.61 -3.47
CA ALA A 360 -10.38 -21.35 -4.65
C ALA A 360 -10.86 -20.43 -5.80
N ARG A 361 -11.59 -19.36 -5.44
CA ARG A 361 -12.03 -18.34 -6.38
C ARG A 361 -10.83 -17.62 -7.02
N ILE A 362 -9.86 -17.16 -6.22
CA ILE A 362 -8.65 -16.48 -6.72
C ILE A 362 -7.80 -17.43 -7.56
N GLU A 363 -7.66 -18.69 -7.13
CA GLU A 363 -6.93 -19.72 -7.90
C GLU A 363 -7.50 -19.90 -9.30
N SER A 364 -8.84 -19.84 -9.43
CA SER A 364 -9.53 -19.96 -10.71
C SER A 364 -9.21 -18.82 -11.70
N TRP A 365 -8.73 -17.68 -11.21
CA TRP A 365 -8.34 -16.53 -12.02
C TRP A 365 -6.90 -16.61 -12.52
N LEU A 366 -6.06 -17.42 -11.88
CA LEU A 366 -4.62 -17.42 -12.14
C LEU A 366 -4.25 -18.12 -13.43
N PRO A 367 -3.56 -17.45 -14.36
CA PRO A 367 -2.97 -18.09 -15.52
C PRO A 367 -1.91 -19.13 -15.11
N PRO A 368 -1.73 -20.20 -15.92
CA PRO A 368 -0.74 -21.25 -15.62
C PRO A 368 0.70 -20.74 -15.48
N GLU A 369 1.06 -19.70 -16.22
CA GLU A 369 2.39 -19.08 -16.25
C GLU A 369 2.64 -18.06 -15.14
N THR A 370 1.72 -17.90 -14.20
CA THR A 370 1.80 -16.90 -13.15
C THR A 370 2.06 -17.55 -11.79
N ASP A 371 3.06 -17.13 -11.05
CA ASP A 371 3.19 -17.39 -9.63
C ASP A 371 2.24 -16.45 -8.86
N ALA A 372 1.73 -16.92 -7.74
CA ALA A 372 0.87 -16.12 -6.88
C ALA A 372 1.16 -16.35 -5.39
N TRP A 373 1.21 -15.25 -4.64
CA TRP A 373 1.16 -15.26 -3.19
C TRP A 373 0.09 -14.26 -2.75
N VAL A 374 -0.96 -14.78 -2.11
CA VAL A 374 -2.10 -13.99 -1.64
C VAL A 374 -2.13 -14.04 -0.12
N ILE A 375 -2.18 -12.87 0.50
CA ILE A 375 -2.25 -12.73 1.96
C ILE A 375 -3.59 -12.09 2.30
N GLN A 376 -4.51 -12.89 2.87
CA GLN A 376 -5.78 -12.41 3.41
C GLN A 376 -5.53 -11.77 4.77
N ARG A 377 -5.96 -10.51 4.92
CA ARG A 377 -5.72 -9.69 6.11
C ARG A 377 -6.97 -9.53 6.97
N GLU A 378 -8.11 -9.50 6.33
CA GLU A 378 -9.40 -9.24 6.95
C GLU A 378 -10.50 -9.95 6.19
N VAL A 379 -11.54 -10.32 6.90
CA VAL A 379 -12.77 -10.92 6.33
C VAL A 379 -13.95 -10.22 7.00
N LEU A 380 -14.88 -9.72 6.20
CA LEU A 380 -16.10 -9.07 6.66
C LEU A 380 -17.32 -9.82 6.15
N GLU A 381 -18.33 -9.95 7.01
CA GLU A 381 -19.65 -10.40 6.57
C GLU A 381 -20.33 -9.33 5.70
N PRO A 382 -21.29 -9.68 4.84
CA PRO A 382 -22.00 -8.74 3.96
C PRO A 382 -22.57 -7.50 4.68
N ALA A 383 -23.07 -7.67 5.90
CA ALA A 383 -23.60 -6.58 6.71
C ALA A 383 -22.50 -5.61 7.15
N GLU A 384 -21.40 -6.12 7.70
CA GLU A 384 -20.25 -5.33 8.14
C GLU A 384 -19.59 -4.60 6.96
N TYR A 385 -19.50 -5.27 5.80
CA TYR A 385 -18.99 -4.68 4.56
C TYR A 385 -19.84 -3.47 4.13
N ALA A 386 -21.16 -3.64 4.08
CA ALA A 386 -22.09 -2.56 3.74
C ALA A 386 -21.98 -1.37 4.71
N GLU A 387 -21.95 -1.63 6.03
CA GLU A 387 -21.80 -0.60 7.06
C GLU A 387 -20.50 0.20 6.92
N MET A 388 -19.38 -0.49 6.64
CA MET A 388 -18.09 0.14 6.46
C MET A 388 -18.11 1.14 5.29
N TRP A 389 -18.60 0.72 4.13
CA TRP A 389 -18.55 1.56 2.93
C TRP A 389 -19.62 2.65 2.88
N LEU A 390 -20.79 2.42 3.48
CA LEU A 390 -21.82 3.47 3.62
C LEU A 390 -21.38 4.56 4.61
N ARG A 391 -20.56 4.21 5.60
CA ARG A 391 -19.97 5.18 6.53
C ARG A 391 -18.85 5.99 5.86
N ASP A 392 -18.01 5.34 5.07
CA ASP A 392 -16.92 5.97 4.32
C ASP A 392 -17.43 7.03 3.32
N ALA A 393 -18.50 6.73 2.60
CA ALA A 393 -19.15 7.66 1.67
C ALA A 393 -19.93 8.78 2.33
N ALA A 394 -20.01 8.82 3.67
CA ALA A 394 -20.87 9.75 4.41
C ALA A 394 -22.39 9.67 4.04
N GLU A 395 -22.81 8.56 3.46
CA GLU A 395 -24.22 8.29 3.08
C GLU A 395 -25.13 8.08 4.29
N ASN A 396 -24.57 8.00 5.49
CA ASN A 396 -25.31 7.87 6.75
C ASN A 396 -26.05 9.16 7.18
N ARG A 397 -25.96 10.24 6.41
CA ARG A 397 -26.60 11.53 6.73
C ARG A 397 -28.11 11.54 6.48
N ASP A 398 -28.58 10.84 5.42
CA ASP A 398 -30.00 10.60 5.16
C ASP A 398 -30.38 9.17 5.55
N ARG A 399 -31.26 9.04 6.54
CA ARG A 399 -31.69 7.72 7.04
C ARG A 399 -32.40 6.88 5.98
N THR A 400 -33.16 7.51 5.09
CA THR A 400 -33.97 6.80 4.08
C THR A 400 -33.04 6.26 2.99
N GLU A 401 -32.11 7.06 2.52
CA GLU A 401 -31.09 6.67 1.54
C GLU A 401 -30.18 5.60 2.13
N TYR A 402 -29.70 5.78 3.37
CA TYR A 402 -28.89 4.77 4.07
C TYR A 402 -29.56 3.40 4.12
N LEU A 403 -30.86 3.34 4.52
CA LEU A 403 -31.57 2.06 4.61
C LEU A 403 -31.80 1.42 3.24
N ALA A 404 -32.04 2.22 2.20
CA ALA A 404 -32.19 1.75 0.83
C ALA A 404 -30.86 1.18 0.28
N SER A 405 -29.76 1.91 0.43
CA SER A 405 -28.42 1.49 0.01
C SER A 405 -27.97 0.23 0.77
N TYR A 406 -28.19 0.19 2.08
CA TYR A 406 -27.87 -0.99 2.90
C TYR A 406 -28.63 -2.24 2.43
N ALA A 407 -29.94 -2.12 2.19
CA ALA A 407 -30.74 -3.22 1.67
C ALA A 407 -30.28 -3.67 0.27
N ALA A 408 -29.85 -2.72 -0.58
CA ALA A 408 -29.31 -3.04 -1.89
C ALA A 408 -28.01 -3.84 -1.81
N TYR A 409 -27.09 -3.48 -0.90
CA TYR A 409 -25.86 -4.27 -0.64
C TYR A 409 -26.18 -5.71 -0.26
N LEU A 410 -27.07 -5.91 0.71
CA LEU A 410 -27.42 -7.26 1.17
C LEU A 410 -28.10 -8.09 0.06
N ALA A 411 -29.00 -7.48 -0.72
CA ALA A 411 -29.67 -8.14 -1.83
C ALA A 411 -28.67 -8.52 -2.95
N ASP A 412 -27.72 -7.66 -3.25
CA ASP A 412 -26.68 -7.88 -4.26
C ASP A 412 -25.77 -9.04 -3.85
N PHE A 413 -25.26 -9.08 -2.62
CA PHE A 413 -24.47 -10.19 -2.11
C PHE A 413 -25.27 -11.50 -2.07
N ALA A 414 -26.52 -11.46 -1.59
CA ALA A 414 -27.39 -12.64 -1.57
C ALA A 414 -27.65 -13.21 -2.98
N SER A 415 -27.71 -12.35 -4.01
CA SER A 415 -27.91 -12.78 -5.41
C SER A 415 -26.76 -13.63 -5.97
N ARG A 416 -25.59 -13.58 -5.34
CA ARG A 416 -24.36 -14.31 -5.72
C ARG A 416 -23.93 -15.33 -4.66
N ASP A 417 -24.76 -15.61 -3.65
CA ASP A 417 -24.46 -16.52 -2.53
C ASP A 417 -23.14 -16.15 -1.78
N VAL A 418 -22.89 -14.84 -1.58
CA VAL A 418 -21.69 -14.34 -0.91
C VAL A 418 -21.88 -14.42 0.60
N ALA A 419 -21.07 -15.24 1.26
CA ALA A 419 -21.03 -15.39 2.71
C ALA A 419 -20.15 -14.35 3.38
N ALA A 420 -19.04 -13.96 2.73
CA ALA A 420 -18.09 -13.00 3.25
C ALA A 420 -17.28 -12.34 2.12
N VAL A 421 -16.60 -11.25 2.44
CA VAL A 421 -15.63 -10.59 1.55
C VAL A 421 -14.27 -10.57 2.25
N GLY A 422 -13.27 -11.19 1.61
CA GLY A 422 -11.88 -11.15 2.03
C GLY A 422 -11.16 -9.93 1.50
N PHE A 423 -10.26 -9.36 2.28
CA PHE A 423 -9.37 -8.26 1.90
C PHE A 423 -7.93 -8.63 2.09
N GLY A 424 -7.07 -8.14 1.21
CA GLY A 424 -5.65 -8.39 1.37
C GLY A 424 -4.78 -7.88 0.25
N SER A 425 -3.62 -8.50 0.14
CA SER A 425 -2.62 -8.19 -0.88
C SER A 425 -2.36 -9.39 -1.78
N LEU A 426 -2.13 -9.08 -3.04
CA LEU A 426 -1.77 -10.07 -4.07
C LEU A 426 -0.37 -9.72 -4.60
N PHE A 427 0.53 -10.69 -4.54
CA PHE A 427 1.80 -10.69 -5.25
C PHE A 427 1.68 -11.69 -6.40
N LEU A 428 1.92 -11.23 -7.62
CA LEU A 428 1.93 -12.04 -8.84
C LEU A 428 3.29 -11.93 -9.50
N ARG A 429 3.78 -13.02 -10.11
CA ARG A 429 5.01 -12.99 -10.90
C ARG A 429 4.80 -13.78 -12.20
N ARG A 430 5.15 -13.18 -13.33
CA ARG A 430 5.23 -13.94 -14.58
C ARG A 430 6.44 -14.86 -14.51
N ARG A 431 6.22 -16.18 -14.57
CA ARG A 431 7.29 -17.16 -14.49
C ARG A 431 8.27 -17.00 -15.64
N ALA A 432 9.56 -17.02 -15.34
CA ALA A 432 10.62 -16.97 -16.34
C ALA A 432 10.74 -18.33 -17.08
N ASP A 433 10.56 -19.44 -16.34
CA ASP A 433 10.51 -20.79 -16.88
C ASP A 433 9.12 -21.42 -16.60
N PRO A 434 8.27 -21.57 -17.63
CA PRO A 434 6.96 -22.20 -17.47
C PRO A 434 7.01 -23.67 -17.03
N ALA A 435 8.15 -24.37 -17.19
CA ALA A 435 8.30 -25.76 -16.76
C ALA A 435 8.60 -25.93 -15.28
N SER A 436 9.06 -24.86 -14.57
CA SER A 436 9.29 -24.90 -13.13
C SER A 436 7.97 -25.06 -12.36
N ALA A 437 8.00 -25.56 -11.12
CA ALA A 437 6.82 -25.62 -10.26
C ALA A 437 6.35 -24.18 -9.93
N PRO A 438 5.03 -23.88 -10.03
CA PRO A 438 4.54 -22.56 -9.69
C PRO A 438 4.57 -22.31 -8.19
N LEU A 439 4.87 -21.07 -7.79
CA LEU A 439 4.55 -20.59 -6.45
C LEU A 439 3.03 -20.43 -6.36
N ARG A 440 2.39 -21.16 -5.46
CA ARG A 440 0.97 -21.03 -5.12
C ARG A 440 0.86 -20.96 -3.60
N ARG A 441 0.80 -19.74 -3.08
CA ARG A 441 0.76 -19.52 -1.63
C ARG A 441 -0.43 -18.65 -1.28
N PHE A 442 -1.29 -19.19 -0.42
CA PHE A 442 -2.49 -18.52 0.06
C PHE A 442 -2.48 -18.60 1.58
N GLU A 443 -2.48 -17.46 2.24
CA GLU A 443 -2.32 -17.38 3.68
C GLU A 443 -3.30 -16.39 4.29
N GLU A 444 -3.77 -16.72 5.46
CA GLU A 444 -4.52 -15.80 6.31
C GLU A 444 -3.60 -15.32 7.42
N ILE A 445 -3.32 -14.02 7.44
CA ILE A 445 -2.46 -13.38 8.44
C ILE A 445 -3.21 -12.18 9.01
N THR A 446 -3.94 -12.36 10.11
CA THR A 446 -4.81 -11.33 10.71
C THR A 446 -4.10 -10.52 11.80
N HIS A 447 -2.98 -11.02 12.34
CA HIS A 447 -2.19 -10.30 13.34
C HIS A 447 -1.43 -9.12 12.74
N ALA A 448 -0.95 -8.20 13.59
CA ALA A 448 -0.16 -7.04 13.17
C ALA A 448 1.15 -7.47 12.52
N LEU A 449 1.46 -6.87 11.38
CA LEU A 449 2.73 -7.02 10.66
C LEU A 449 3.74 -5.98 11.13
N GLU A 450 5.03 -6.31 11.00
CA GLU A 450 6.10 -5.33 11.20
C GLU A 450 6.51 -4.74 9.86
N GLN A 451 6.30 -3.44 9.72
CA GLN A 451 6.56 -2.74 8.46
C GLN A 451 8.02 -2.25 8.37
N PRO A 452 8.60 -2.18 7.15
CA PRO A 452 8.01 -2.56 5.86
C PRO A 452 8.05 -4.08 5.60
N VAL A 453 7.00 -4.63 5.02
CA VAL A 453 6.90 -6.06 4.69
C VAL A 453 7.54 -6.40 3.33
N GLY A 454 7.64 -5.42 2.43
CA GLY A 454 8.16 -5.62 1.08
C GLY A 454 9.50 -6.36 1.01
N PRO A 455 10.55 -5.99 1.79
CA PRO A 455 11.81 -6.70 1.83
C PRO A 455 11.67 -8.18 2.21
N HIS A 456 10.79 -8.49 3.17
CA HIS A 456 10.54 -9.86 3.63
C HIS A 456 9.80 -10.69 2.57
N LEU A 457 8.87 -10.07 1.81
CA LEU A 457 8.24 -10.72 0.66
C LEU A 457 9.26 -11.02 -0.44
N GLY A 458 10.12 -10.07 -0.77
CA GLY A 458 11.20 -10.26 -1.75
C GLY A 458 12.12 -11.42 -1.36
N ALA A 459 12.64 -11.40 -0.14
CA ALA A 459 13.49 -12.46 0.39
C ALA A 459 12.79 -13.83 0.41
N ALA A 460 11.47 -13.88 0.68
CA ALA A 460 10.73 -15.13 0.66
C ALA A 460 10.58 -15.69 -0.77
N VAL A 461 10.39 -14.84 -1.79
CA VAL A 461 10.39 -15.25 -3.19
C VAL A 461 11.76 -15.78 -3.61
N GLU A 462 12.84 -15.13 -3.20
CA GLU A 462 14.22 -15.60 -3.43
C GLU A 462 14.48 -16.96 -2.79
N ARG A 463 14.02 -17.18 -1.54
CA ARG A 463 14.12 -18.49 -0.87
C ARG A 463 13.29 -19.55 -1.57
N PHE A 464 12.12 -19.21 -2.08
CA PHE A 464 11.32 -20.14 -2.90
C PHE A 464 12.12 -20.60 -4.14
N ASP A 465 12.71 -19.65 -4.88
CA ASP A 465 13.51 -19.95 -6.07
C ASP A 465 14.78 -20.76 -5.71
N TRP A 466 15.42 -20.41 -4.59
CA TRP A 466 16.58 -21.14 -4.07
C TRP A 466 16.24 -22.60 -3.72
N LEU A 467 15.07 -22.82 -3.07
CA LEU A 467 14.55 -24.16 -2.76
C LEU A 467 14.15 -24.94 -4.01
N ALA A 468 13.54 -24.26 -5.00
CA ALA A 468 13.14 -24.91 -6.25
C ALA A 468 14.33 -25.44 -7.05
N ALA A 469 15.49 -24.77 -6.97
CA ALA A 469 16.73 -25.22 -7.60
C ALA A 469 17.42 -26.37 -6.84
N ARG A 470 16.91 -26.76 -5.66
CA ARG A 470 17.54 -27.75 -4.75
C ARG A 470 16.58 -28.87 -4.37
N PRO A 471 16.60 -29.99 -5.08
CA PRO A 471 15.74 -31.14 -4.75
C PRO A 471 15.98 -31.71 -3.36
N SER A 472 17.24 -31.62 -2.86
CA SER A 472 17.63 -32.01 -1.49
C SER A 472 18.44 -30.89 -0.83
N LEU A 473 18.29 -30.73 0.47
CA LEU A 473 19.02 -29.76 1.29
C LEU A 473 20.20 -30.38 2.03
N LEU A 474 20.45 -31.68 1.92
CA LEU A 474 21.43 -32.43 2.78
C LEU A 474 22.85 -31.87 2.72
N GLU A 475 23.26 -31.30 1.58
CA GLU A 475 24.58 -30.70 1.39
C GLU A 475 24.63 -29.21 1.74
N GLU A 476 23.46 -28.60 1.97
CA GLU A 476 23.34 -27.17 2.24
C GLU A 476 23.68 -26.86 3.71
N HIS A 477 24.15 -25.64 3.95
CA HIS A 477 24.44 -25.10 5.28
C HIS A 477 23.43 -23.99 5.58
N LEU A 478 22.80 -24.09 6.73
CA LEU A 478 21.74 -23.16 7.14
C LEU A 478 22.09 -22.54 8.49
N GLU A 479 21.61 -21.32 8.69
CA GLU A 479 21.68 -20.61 9.97
C GLU A 479 20.29 -20.05 10.34
N ALA A 480 20.05 -19.86 11.63
CA ALA A 480 18.83 -19.20 12.09
C ALA A 480 18.86 -17.72 11.67
N ALA A 481 17.73 -17.20 11.19
CA ALA A 481 17.65 -15.78 10.84
C ALA A 481 17.79 -14.91 12.11
N ASP A 482 18.40 -13.73 11.96
CA ASP A 482 18.79 -12.84 13.07
C ASP A 482 17.61 -12.36 13.93
N ASP A 483 16.41 -12.28 13.34
CA ASP A 483 15.18 -11.82 14.01
C ASP A 483 14.38 -12.95 14.65
N VAL A 484 14.86 -14.20 14.59
CA VAL A 484 14.17 -15.37 15.12
C VAL A 484 14.46 -15.57 16.60
N THR A 485 13.41 -15.76 17.39
CA THR A 485 13.48 -16.08 18.82
C THR A 485 12.79 -17.40 19.11
N GLU A 486 13.29 -18.14 20.11
CA GLU A 486 12.67 -19.36 20.62
C GLU A 486 11.95 -19.07 21.93
N GLU A 487 10.69 -19.49 22.02
CA GLU A 487 9.87 -19.40 23.24
C GLU A 487 9.57 -20.80 23.76
N ARG A 488 9.83 -21.05 25.05
CA ARG A 488 9.54 -22.32 25.72
C ARG A 488 8.50 -22.14 26.80
N HIS A 489 7.38 -22.85 26.68
CA HIS A 489 6.29 -22.79 27.63
C HIS A 489 6.18 -24.11 28.40
N ALA A 490 6.34 -24.03 29.72
CA ALA A 490 6.23 -25.16 30.61
C ALA A 490 5.10 -24.98 31.63
N ARG A 491 4.46 -26.06 32.03
CA ARG A 491 3.56 -26.03 33.20
C ARG A 491 4.38 -25.79 34.47
N PRO A 492 3.84 -25.06 35.46
CA PRO A 492 4.56 -24.90 36.74
C PRO A 492 4.96 -26.25 37.33
N GLY A 493 6.28 -26.42 37.61
CA GLY A 493 6.85 -27.64 38.13
C GLY A 493 7.18 -28.74 37.11
N ALA A 494 6.96 -28.51 35.82
CA ALA A 494 7.38 -29.43 34.77
C ALA A 494 8.87 -29.29 34.50
N GLU A 495 9.55 -30.43 34.28
CA GLU A 495 10.99 -30.52 33.99
C GLU A 495 11.28 -30.07 32.54
N HIS A 496 10.32 -30.32 31.64
CA HIS A 496 10.47 -30.01 30.21
C HIS A 496 9.32 -29.11 29.69
N PRO A 497 9.57 -28.27 28.66
CA PRO A 497 8.53 -27.49 28.03
C PRO A 497 7.51 -28.40 27.32
N GLY A 498 6.22 -28.04 27.44
CA GLY A 498 5.15 -28.73 26.70
C GLY A 498 4.91 -28.12 25.32
N VAL A 499 5.36 -26.87 25.11
CA VAL A 499 5.24 -26.14 23.83
C VAL A 499 6.55 -25.39 23.59
N ILE A 500 7.08 -25.51 22.38
CA ILE A 500 8.22 -24.74 21.89
C ILE A 500 7.79 -24.06 20.62
N LEU A 501 8.02 -22.75 20.55
CA LEU A 501 7.66 -21.92 19.41
C LEU A 501 8.90 -21.21 18.88
N LEU A 502 9.02 -21.09 17.56
CA LEU A 502 9.88 -20.08 16.93
C LEU A 502 9.01 -18.90 16.54
N ARG A 503 9.51 -17.69 16.75
CA ARG A 503 8.84 -16.45 16.39
C ARG A 503 9.77 -15.52 15.62
N GLN A 504 9.28 -14.95 14.52
CA GLN A 504 9.94 -13.87 13.79
C GLN A 504 9.65 -12.52 14.44
N GLY A 505 10.68 -11.69 14.58
CA GLY A 505 10.59 -10.33 15.11
C GLY A 505 10.11 -9.31 14.08
N ALA A 506 10.36 -9.57 12.79
CA ALA A 506 10.10 -8.62 11.68
C ALA A 506 9.15 -9.17 10.61
N GLY A 507 8.77 -8.31 9.68
CA GLY A 507 7.97 -8.65 8.51
C GLY A 507 6.63 -9.29 8.82
N LEU A 508 6.43 -10.53 8.40
CA LEU A 508 5.17 -11.25 8.58
C LEU A 508 4.96 -11.76 10.01
N ARG A 509 5.99 -11.69 10.88
CA ARG A 509 5.93 -12.07 12.29
C ARG A 509 5.33 -13.47 12.52
N ARG A 510 5.76 -14.41 11.69
CA ARG A 510 5.29 -15.79 11.76
C ARG A 510 5.66 -16.44 13.09
N THR A 511 4.82 -17.39 13.50
CA THR A 511 5.08 -18.28 14.63
C THR A 511 4.99 -19.72 14.14
N ASN A 512 6.00 -20.54 14.45
CA ASN A 512 6.02 -21.96 14.11
C ASN A 512 6.08 -22.82 15.38
N LEU A 513 5.19 -23.82 15.47
CA LEU A 513 5.20 -24.80 16.54
C LEU A 513 6.28 -25.84 16.24
N MET A 514 7.16 -26.09 17.21
CA MET A 514 8.34 -26.91 17.06
C MET A 514 8.19 -28.30 17.69
N SER A 515 8.58 -29.33 16.94
CA SER A 515 8.89 -30.63 17.53
C SER A 515 10.23 -30.60 18.29
N THR A 516 10.49 -31.59 19.13
CA THR A 516 11.79 -31.72 19.83
C THR A 516 12.93 -31.88 18.83
N GLU A 517 12.70 -32.64 17.77
CA GLU A 517 13.66 -32.93 16.71
C GLU A 517 13.99 -31.67 15.91
N LEU A 518 12.96 -30.92 15.51
CA LEU A 518 13.15 -29.67 14.76
C LEU A 518 13.80 -28.58 15.62
N THR A 519 13.51 -28.54 16.93
CA THR A 519 14.18 -27.66 17.88
C THR A 519 15.66 -27.99 17.98
N GLY A 520 15.99 -29.29 18.08
CA GLY A 520 17.38 -29.76 18.10
C GLY A 520 18.12 -29.41 16.80
N PHE A 521 17.44 -29.49 15.65
CA PHE A 521 18.00 -29.10 14.37
C PHE A 521 18.32 -27.59 14.33
N VAL A 522 17.35 -26.73 14.65
CA VAL A 522 17.55 -25.28 14.63
C VAL A 522 18.64 -24.84 15.62
N SER A 523 18.70 -25.45 16.79
CA SER A 523 19.75 -25.16 17.80
C SER A 523 21.17 -25.48 17.31
N ALA A 524 21.31 -26.36 16.31
CA ALA A 524 22.58 -26.72 15.70
C ALA A 524 22.85 -26.05 14.35
N SER A 525 21.90 -25.20 13.90
CA SER A 525 21.99 -24.51 12.62
C SER A 525 22.69 -23.14 12.78
N ASP A 526 24.02 -23.21 12.84
CA ASP A 526 24.94 -22.05 12.93
C ASP A 526 25.78 -21.85 11.67
N GLY A 527 25.46 -22.59 10.60
CA GLY A 527 26.18 -22.54 9.33
C GLY A 527 27.43 -23.44 9.25
N GLU A 528 27.91 -24.03 10.37
CA GLU A 528 29.13 -24.87 10.36
C GLU A 528 28.87 -26.28 9.81
N LEU A 529 27.74 -26.89 10.20
CA LEU A 529 27.37 -28.24 9.77
C LEU A 529 26.37 -28.21 8.62
N SER A 530 26.47 -29.21 7.72
CA SER A 530 25.43 -29.37 6.69
C SER A 530 24.13 -29.92 7.29
N VAL A 531 23.02 -29.67 6.61
CA VAL A 531 21.69 -30.21 6.97
C VAL A 531 21.76 -31.72 7.18
N GLY A 532 22.45 -32.44 6.30
CA GLY A 532 22.62 -33.90 6.38
C GLY A 532 23.41 -34.33 7.61
N GLN A 533 24.45 -33.60 8.01
CA GLN A 533 25.23 -33.88 9.21
C GLN A 533 24.41 -33.70 10.48
N ILE A 534 23.62 -32.62 10.56
CA ILE A 534 22.72 -32.35 11.70
C ILE A 534 21.63 -33.42 11.80
N ILE A 535 20.94 -33.73 10.69
CA ILE A 535 19.91 -34.79 10.65
C ILE A 535 20.52 -36.16 11.06
N GLY A 536 21.70 -36.51 10.54
CA GLY A 536 22.37 -37.76 10.88
C GLY A 536 22.74 -37.86 12.35
N ALA A 537 23.23 -36.78 12.95
CA ALA A 537 23.54 -36.72 14.39
C ALA A 537 22.27 -36.87 15.26
N LEU A 538 21.18 -36.21 14.89
CA LEU A 538 19.87 -36.31 15.58
C LEU A 538 19.30 -37.74 15.47
N ALA A 539 19.35 -38.34 14.27
CA ALA A 539 18.90 -39.72 14.05
C ALA A 539 19.65 -40.72 14.94
N ALA A 540 20.96 -40.54 15.06
CA ALA A 540 21.80 -41.37 15.95
C ALA A 540 21.46 -41.15 17.43
N LEU A 541 21.32 -39.91 17.87
CA LEU A 541 21.01 -39.54 19.25
C LEU A 541 19.64 -40.07 19.70
N LEU A 542 18.65 -40.00 18.82
CA LEU A 542 17.28 -40.43 19.10
C LEU A 542 17.01 -41.91 18.82
N GLY A 543 18.03 -42.64 18.33
CA GLY A 543 17.89 -44.05 17.97
C GLY A 543 16.92 -44.30 16.80
N ARG A 544 16.81 -43.34 15.89
CA ARG A 544 15.90 -43.38 14.73
C ARG A 544 16.67 -43.31 13.41
N PRO A 545 17.43 -44.37 13.03
CA PRO A 545 18.22 -44.36 11.80
C PRO A 545 17.41 -44.61 10.52
N ASP A 546 16.09 -44.55 10.60
CA ASP A 546 15.23 -44.84 9.47
C ASP A 546 15.22 -43.68 8.45
N PRO A 547 15.15 -43.97 7.13
CA PRO A 547 15.14 -42.95 6.09
C PRO A 547 13.88 -42.06 6.10
N ASP A 548 12.78 -42.51 6.69
CA ASP A 548 11.53 -41.75 6.78
C ASP A 548 11.68 -40.62 7.79
N PHE A 549 12.38 -40.85 8.89
CA PHE A 549 12.74 -39.79 9.84
C PHE A 549 13.57 -38.70 9.17
N SER A 550 14.60 -39.05 8.42
CA SER A 550 15.48 -38.09 7.75
C SER A 550 14.70 -37.27 6.70
N ARG A 551 13.86 -37.92 5.90
CA ARG A 551 13.02 -37.23 4.90
C ARG A 551 11.98 -36.30 5.55
N GLY A 552 11.35 -36.75 6.62
CA GLY A 552 10.37 -35.95 7.36
C GLY A 552 11.01 -34.69 7.94
N LEU A 553 12.17 -34.84 8.61
CA LEU A 553 12.85 -33.68 9.18
C LEU A 553 13.40 -32.73 8.11
N GLU A 554 13.94 -33.25 6.97
CA GLU A 554 14.34 -32.40 5.83
C GLU A 554 13.17 -31.60 5.26
N ALA A 555 11.97 -32.20 5.18
CA ALA A 555 10.76 -31.51 4.73
C ALA A 555 10.35 -30.39 5.70
N GLU A 556 10.40 -30.62 7.02
CA GLU A 556 10.15 -29.58 8.03
C GLU A 556 11.19 -28.43 7.93
N VAL A 557 12.47 -28.77 7.78
CA VAL A 557 13.54 -27.79 7.57
C VAL A 557 13.32 -26.96 6.31
N ARG A 558 12.89 -27.58 5.22
CA ARG A 558 12.52 -26.89 3.97
C ARG A 558 11.41 -25.86 4.20
N ASN A 559 10.41 -26.18 5.02
CA ASN A 559 9.34 -25.24 5.38
C ASN A 559 9.89 -24.07 6.21
N LEU A 560 10.79 -24.32 7.17
CA LEU A 560 11.44 -23.24 7.93
C LEU A 560 12.27 -22.31 7.03
N VAL A 561 12.93 -22.84 6.00
CA VAL A 561 13.63 -22.00 5.01
C VAL A 561 12.63 -21.19 4.19
N LEU A 562 11.56 -21.81 3.69
CA LEU A 562 10.53 -21.12 2.92
C LEU A 562 9.92 -19.97 3.72
N ASP A 563 9.63 -20.20 4.99
CA ASP A 563 9.05 -19.21 5.90
C ASP A 563 10.06 -18.18 6.41
N GLY A 564 11.37 -18.44 6.27
CA GLY A 564 12.42 -17.52 6.65
C GLY A 564 12.85 -17.61 8.11
N PHE A 565 12.58 -18.72 8.78
CA PHE A 565 13.17 -19.01 10.10
C PHE A 565 14.63 -19.49 9.99
N LEU A 566 14.94 -20.16 8.88
CA LEU A 566 16.28 -20.55 8.51
C LEU A 566 16.65 -19.86 7.18
N VAL A 567 17.91 -19.51 7.05
CA VAL A 567 18.47 -18.92 5.83
C VAL A 567 19.74 -19.67 5.41
N PRO A 568 20.08 -19.69 4.10
CA PRO A 568 21.37 -20.21 3.67
C PRO A 568 22.51 -19.45 4.34
N ALA A 569 23.47 -20.19 4.92
CA ALA A 569 24.61 -19.59 5.58
C ALA A 569 25.47 -18.79 4.59
N SER A 570 25.88 -17.60 5.00
CA SER A 570 26.80 -16.75 4.25
C SER A 570 28.21 -17.36 4.35
N ARG A 571 28.77 -17.89 3.24
CA ARG A 571 30.16 -18.41 3.18
C ARG A 571 31.14 -17.32 2.80
#